data_d8f8eecc77aff710442a0c9a4e9d2f6e
#
_entry.id   d8f8eecc77aff710442a0c9a4e9d2f6e
#
_cell.length_a   1.000
_cell.length_b   1.000
_cell.length_c   1.000
_cell.angle_alpha   90.00
_cell.angle_beta   90.00
_cell.angle_gamma   90.00
#
_symmetry.space_group_name_H-M   'P 1'
#
loop_
_entity.id
_entity.type
_entity.pdbx_description
1 polymer ?
#
loop_
_entity_poly.entity_id
_entity_poly.type
_entity_poly.pdbx_seq_one_letter_code
_entity_poly.pdbx_strand_id
1 'polypeptide(L)'
;NKKAVKDKYKVAVIKRPVEFSKETYSKAYNDFSQFIATNNTLDKLTANAEDAGYRLLDRADLYSSEHNIGGVKGTKEALKWAFAAKAGEVSGLYECGESDHMMVVAVTRIVPEGYRPLSMVQDQLRSEILRDKKAEKIMADMKAAGATSFDQYKNMANAVSDSVKHVTFAAPAYVPALRSSEV
;
A
#
# COMPACT_ATOMS: atom_id res chain seq x y z
N ASN A 1 40.45 -19.79 8.18
CA ASN A 1 39.12 -19.60 7.56
C ASN A 1 38.42 -20.95 7.40
N LYS A 2 37.61 -21.35 8.36
CA LYS A 2 36.68 -22.49 8.19
C LYS A 2 35.52 -22.03 7.34
N LYS A 3 35.46 -22.41 6.07
CA LYS A 3 34.25 -22.27 5.26
C LYS A 3 33.19 -23.20 5.82
N ALA A 4 32.04 -22.63 6.23
CA ALA A 4 30.88 -23.45 6.61
C ALA A 4 30.42 -24.22 5.37
N VAL A 5 30.41 -25.54 5.43
CA VAL A 5 29.86 -26.40 4.40
C VAL A 5 28.34 -26.38 4.61
N LYS A 6 27.59 -25.87 3.59
CA LYS A 6 26.13 -25.94 3.58
C LYS A 6 25.69 -27.00 2.61
N ASP A 7 24.75 -27.83 3.02
CA ASP A 7 24.14 -28.81 2.14
C ASP A 7 23.42 -28.12 0.97
N LYS A 8 23.62 -28.63 -0.22
CA LYS A 8 22.95 -28.18 -1.43
C LYS A 8 22.05 -29.29 -1.93
N TYR A 9 20.80 -28.95 -2.16
CA TYR A 9 19.82 -29.89 -2.69
C TYR A 9 19.57 -29.61 -4.16
N LYS A 10 19.59 -30.64 -4.98
CA LYS A 10 19.15 -30.59 -6.37
C LYS A 10 17.68 -31.00 -6.39
N VAL A 11 16.82 -30.10 -6.80
CA VAL A 11 15.37 -30.35 -6.87
C VAL A 11 14.89 -30.31 -8.31
N ALA A 12 13.95 -31.16 -8.64
CA ALA A 12 13.19 -31.10 -9.90
C ALA A 12 11.81 -30.56 -9.58
N VAL A 13 11.37 -29.55 -10.35
CA VAL A 13 10.06 -28.95 -10.18
C VAL A 13 9.26 -29.16 -11.47
N ILE A 14 8.10 -29.78 -11.33
CA ILE A 14 7.12 -29.91 -12.42
C ILE A 14 6.03 -28.88 -12.18
N LYS A 15 5.86 -27.96 -13.15
CA LYS A 15 4.78 -26.96 -13.13
C LYS A 15 3.81 -27.26 -14.25
N ARG A 16 2.53 -27.24 -13.93
CA ARG A 16 1.44 -27.25 -14.91
C ARG A 16 0.64 -25.97 -14.74
N PRO A 17 0.66 -25.05 -15.68
CA PRO A 17 -0.20 -23.88 -15.65
C PRO A 17 -1.66 -24.34 -15.78
N VAL A 18 -2.55 -23.69 -15.02
CA VAL A 18 -3.99 -23.81 -15.18
C VAL A 18 -4.45 -22.50 -15.80
N GLU A 19 -4.90 -22.56 -17.03
CA GLU A 19 -5.37 -21.41 -17.81
C GLU A 19 -6.90 -21.49 -17.96
N PHE A 20 -7.52 -20.33 -18.12
CA PHE A 20 -8.94 -20.27 -18.44
C PHE A 20 -9.21 -20.85 -19.83
N SER A 21 -10.37 -21.52 -20.01
CA SER A 21 -10.79 -21.91 -21.34
C SER A 21 -11.07 -20.66 -22.19
N LYS A 22 -10.90 -20.80 -23.53
CA LYS A 22 -11.19 -19.69 -24.45
C LYS A 22 -12.63 -19.19 -24.33
N GLU A 23 -13.57 -20.11 -24.10
CA GLU A 23 -14.99 -19.77 -23.91
C GLU A 23 -15.22 -19.00 -22.63
N THR A 24 -14.61 -19.43 -21.51
CA THR A 24 -14.71 -18.71 -20.23
C THR A 24 -14.13 -17.31 -20.35
N TYR A 25 -12.96 -17.21 -20.97
CA TYR A 25 -12.30 -15.91 -21.19
C TYR A 25 -13.14 -14.98 -22.08
N SER A 26 -13.60 -15.49 -23.23
CA SER A 26 -14.41 -14.70 -24.18
C SER A 26 -15.72 -14.23 -23.56
N LYS A 27 -16.35 -15.10 -22.75
CA LYS A 27 -17.56 -14.70 -22.02
C LYS A 27 -17.27 -13.58 -21.03
N ALA A 28 -16.27 -13.73 -20.18
CA ALA A 28 -15.89 -12.71 -19.19
C ALA A 28 -15.51 -11.39 -19.88
N TYR A 29 -14.78 -11.44 -20.99
CA TYR A 29 -14.42 -10.27 -21.78
C TYR A 29 -15.65 -9.56 -22.34
N ASN A 30 -16.58 -10.29 -22.92
CA ASN A 30 -17.80 -9.72 -23.50
C ASN A 30 -18.69 -9.11 -22.42
N ASP A 31 -18.90 -9.83 -21.31
CA ASP A 31 -19.71 -9.37 -20.18
C ASP A 31 -19.13 -8.06 -19.58
N PHE A 32 -17.82 -8.02 -19.37
CA PHE A 32 -17.16 -6.84 -18.84
C PHE A 32 -17.12 -5.68 -19.85
N SER A 33 -16.91 -5.95 -21.14
CA SER A 33 -16.97 -4.95 -22.20
C SER A 33 -18.36 -4.32 -22.30
N GLN A 34 -19.41 -5.12 -22.21
CA GLN A 34 -20.79 -4.65 -22.21
C GLN A 34 -21.09 -3.82 -20.96
N PHE A 35 -20.59 -4.23 -19.80
CA PHE A 35 -20.73 -3.48 -18.58
C PHE A 35 -20.09 -2.07 -18.71
N ILE A 36 -18.87 -1.99 -19.22
CA ILE A 36 -18.16 -0.72 -19.44
C ILE A 36 -18.92 0.17 -20.44
N ALA A 37 -19.39 -0.38 -21.54
CA ALA A 37 -20.14 0.35 -22.55
C ALA A 37 -21.42 0.97 -22.01
N THR A 38 -22.10 0.27 -21.09
CA THR A 38 -23.32 0.76 -20.44
C THR A 38 -23.01 1.76 -19.32
N ASN A 39 -21.87 1.58 -18.63
CA ASN A 39 -21.45 2.38 -17.48
C ASN A 39 -20.21 3.24 -17.81
N ASN A 40 -20.30 4.05 -18.83
CA ASN A 40 -19.20 4.82 -19.41
C ASN A 40 -18.87 6.13 -18.69
N THR A 41 -19.40 6.35 -17.50
CA THR A 41 -19.10 7.49 -16.63
C THR A 41 -18.66 7.04 -15.25
N LEU A 42 -17.86 7.85 -14.57
CA LEU A 42 -17.36 7.56 -13.22
C LEU A 42 -18.51 7.22 -12.25
N ASP A 43 -19.57 8.02 -12.25
CA ASP A 43 -20.72 7.83 -11.34
C ASP A 43 -21.42 6.50 -11.58
N LYS A 44 -21.64 6.14 -12.86
CA LYS A 44 -22.28 4.87 -13.21
C LYS A 44 -21.40 3.67 -12.87
N LEU A 45 -20.10 3.77 -13.15
CA LEU A 45 -19.15 2.72 -12.80
C LEU A 45 -19.13 2.47 -11.30
N THR A 46 -18.99 3.53 -10.50
CA THR A 46 -18.98 3.41 -9.04
C THR A 46 -20.27 2.88 -8.46
N ALA A 47 -21.41 3.32 -8.99
CA ALA A 47 -22.71 2.88 -8.49
C ALA A 47 -23.03 1.42 -8.81
N ASN A 48 -22.61 0.92 -9.97
CA ASN A 48 -23.08 -0.37 -10.50
C ASN A 48 -22.02 -1.48 -10.47
N ALA A 49 -20.74 -1.18 -10.15
CA ALA A 49 -19.67 -2.17 -10.19
C ALA A 49 -19.86 -3.30 -9.19
N GLU A 50 -20.17 -2.97 -7.95
CA GLU A 50 -20.36 -3.96 -6.87
C GLU A 50 -21.56 -4.84 -7.10
N ASP A 51 -22.68 -4.26 -7.53
CA ASP A 51 -23.93 -4.99 -7.86
C ASP A 51 -23.72 -5.95 -9.04
N ALA A 52 -22.87 -5.56 -9.98
CA ALA A 52 -22.47 -6.44 -11.11
C ALA A 52 -21.41 -7.48 -10.73
N GLY A 53 -20.95 -7.51 -9.47
CA GLY A 53 -19.94 -8.45 -8.98
C GLY A 53 -18.51 -8.07 -9.32
N TYR A 54 -18.25 -6.83 -9.77
CA TYR A 54 -16.91 -6.33 -10.04
C TYR A 54 -16.32 -5.66 -8.82
N ARG A 55 -15.01 -5.86 -8.64
CA ARG A 55 -14.28 -5.25 -7.53
C ARG A 55 -13.94 -3.80 -7.84
N LEU A 56 -14.46 -2.88 -7.05
CA LEU A 56 -14.03 -1.49 -7.06
C LEU A 56 -12.78 -1.30 -6.19
N LEU A 57 -11.76 -0.64 -6.73
CA LEU A 57 -10.54 -0.28 -6.02
C LEU A 57 -10.34 1.23 -6.10
N ASP A 58 -10.56 1.91 -5.00
CA ASP A 58 -10.23 3.33 -4.88
C ASP A 58 -8.76 3.52 -4.51
N ARG A 59 -8.06 4.34 -5.29
CA ARG A 59 -6.67 4.74 -5.08
C ARG A 59 -6.60 6.25 -4.90
N ALA A 60 -6.41 6.68 -3.67
CA ALA A 60 -6.35 8.10 -3.33
C ALA A 60 -5.23 8.84 -4.07
N ASP A 61 -4.05 8.21 -4.17
CA ASP A 61 -2.87 8.77 -4.84
C ASP A 61 -2.24 7.72 -5.76
N LEU A 62 -1.99 8.11 -6.99
CA LEU A 62 -1.25 7.36 -7.99
C LEU A 62 -0.08 8.23 -8.48
N TYR A 63 1.14 7.71 -8.38
CA TYR A 63 2.35 8.43 -8.77
C TYR A 63 2.90 7.93 -10.09
N SER A 64 3.52 8.83 -10.87
CA SER A 64 4.17 8.48 -12.15
C SER A 64 5.32 7.49 -12.02
N SER A 65 5.88 7.33 -10.84
CA SER A 65 6.91 6.35 -10.51
C SER A 65 6.37 4.94 -10.25
N GLU A 66 5.06 4.77 -10.13
CA GLU A 66 4.46 3.46 -9.94
C GLU A 66 4.52 2.64 -11.25
N HIS A 67 4.65 1.33 -11.10
CA HIS A 67 4.73 0.42 -12.22
C HIS A 67 3.48 -0.42 -12.39
N ASN A 68 2.62 -0.47 -11.36
CA ASN A 68 1.42 -1.29 -11.34
C ASN A 68 0.27 -0.56 -10.64
N ILE A 69 -0.95 -0.79 -11.09
CA ILE A 69 -2.18 -0.31 -10.45
C ILE A 69 -2.74 -1.42 -9.55
N GLY A 70 -3.00 -1.10 -8.28
CA GLY A 70 -3.68 -2.02 -7.36
C GLY A 70 -2.99 -3.36 -7.11
N GLY A 71 -1.67 -3.43 -7.33
CA GLY A 71 -0.91 -4.67 -7.20
C GLY A 71 -1.01 -5.62 -8.40
N VAL A 72 -1.78 -5.25 -9.43
CA VAL A 72 -1.92 -6.04 -10.67
C VAL A 72 -0.76 -5.74 -11.60
N LYS A 73 -0.07 -6.78 -12.06
CA LYS A 73 1.02 -6.66 -13.03
C LYS A 73 0.51 -6.32 -14.43
N GLY A 74 1.38 -5.80 -15.30
CA GLY A 74 1.04 -5.56 -16.70
C GLY A 74 0.10 -4.36 -16.94
N THR A 75 -0.04 -3.43 -15.97
CA THR A 75 -0.95 -2.28 -16.05
C THR A 75 -0.32 -1.01 -16.61
N LYS A 76 0.83 -1.13 -17.28
CA LYS A 76 1.60 0.02 -17.80
C LYS A 76 0.80 0.90 -18.77
N GLU A 77 0.02 0.29 -19.66
CA GLU A 77 -0.78 1.05 -20.63
C GLU A 77 -1.94 1.78 -19.95
N ALA A 78 -2.57 1.15 -18.95
CA ALA A 78 -3.58 1.78 -18.12
C ALA A 78 -3.00 2.96 -17.31
N LEU A 79 -1.76 2.84 -16.79
CA LEU A 79 -1.05 3.93 -16.14
C LEU A 79 -0.79 5.10 -17.10
N LYS A 80 -0.26 4.83 -18.28
CA LYS A 80 -0.02 5.88 -19.28
C LYS A 80 -1.29 6.63 -19.63
N TRP A 81 -2.37 5.89 -19.84
CA TRP A 81 -3.66 6.49 -20.12
C TRP A 81 -4.13 7.36 -18.95
N ALA A 82 -4.06 6.87 -17.71
CA ALA A 82 -4.49 7.60 -16.52
C ALA A 82 -3.78 8.95 -16.35
N PHE A 83 -2.47 9.01 -16.67
CA PHE A 83 -1.69 10.27 -16.62
C PHE A 83 -1.93 11.21 -17.81
N ALA A 84 -2.52 10.73 -18.89
CA ALA A 84 -2.89 11.56 -20.05
C ALA A 84 -4.37 12.02 -20.02
N ALA A 85 -5.21 11.32 -19.26
CA ALA A 85 -6.64 11.56 -19.20
C ALA A 85 -6.99 12.74 -18.28
N LYS A 86 -8.20 13.26 -18.44
CA LYS A 86 -8.77 14.33 -17.61
C LYS A 86 -9.59 13.74 -16.46
N ALA A 87 -9.80 14.55 -15.42
CA ALA A 87 -10.69 14.17 -14.34
C ALA A 87 -12.12 13.89 -14.87
N GLY A 88 -12.71 12.79 -14.42
CA GLY A 88 -14.01 12.29 -14.86
C GLY A 88 -13.97 11.36 -16.07
N GLU A 89 -12.83 11.23 -16.77
CA GLU A 89 -12.71 10.31 -17.90
C GLU A 89 -12.58 8.85 -17.44
N VAL A 90 -13.15 7.98 -18.27
CA VAL A 90 -13.13 6.51 -18.10
C VAL A 90 -12.40 5.89 -19.27
N SER A 91 -11.50 4.95 -19.00
CA SER A 91 -10.72 4.25 -20.03
C SER A 91 -11.54 3.17 -20.74
N GLY A 92 -10.96 2.62 -21.80
CA GLY A 92 -11.37 1.32 -22.32
C GLY A 92 -10.94 0.17 -21.40
N LEU A 93 -11.26 -1.04 -21.80
CA LEU A 93 -10.84 -2.27 -21.14
C LEU A 93 -9.34 -2.52 -21.38
N TYR A 94 -8.62 -2.85 -20.30
CA TYR A 94 -7.25 -3.33 -20.33
C TYR A 94 -7.18 -4.78 -19.88
N GLU A 95 -6.45 -5.59 -20.61
CA GLU A 95 -6.07 -6.94 -20.20
C GLU A 95 -4.74 -6.85 -19.46
N CYS A 96 -4.70 -7.38 -18.25
CA CYS A 96 -3.57 -7.23 -17.32
C CYS A 96 -3.19 -8.58 -16.69
N GLY A 97 -2.14 -8.57 -15.89
CA GLY A 97 -1.61 -9.77 -15.27
C GLY A 97 -0.95 -10.67 -16.30
N GLU A 98 -1.17 -11.95 -16.15
CA GLU A 98 -0.79 -13.02 -17.11
C GLU A 98 -2.05 -13.48 -17.89
N SER A 99 -2.86 -12.51 -18.37
CA SER A 99 -4.18 -12.72 -19.00
C SER A 99 -5.24 -13.24 -18.02
N ASP A 100 -5.10 -12.94 -16.76
CA ASP A 100 -5.97 -13.35 -15.66
C ASP A 100 -6.76 -12.20 -15.02
N HIS A 101 -6.49 -10.97 -15.46
CA HIS A 101 -7.17 -9.76 -14.98
C HIS A 101 -7.63 -8.88 -16.14
N MET A 102 -8.80 -8.31 -15.97
CA MET A 102 -9.34 -7.25 -16.82
C MET A 102 -9.59 -6.02 -15.95
N MET A 103 -9.28 -4.85 -16.49
CA MET A 103 -9.34 -3.59 -15.75
C MET A 103 -9.92 -2.49 -16.61
N VAL A 104 -10.71 -1.62 -15.98
CA VAL A 104 -11.07 -0.29 -16.47
C VAL A 104 -10.60 0.72 -15.43
N VAL A 105 -10.13 1.86 -15.89
CA VAL A 105 -9.62 2.93 -15.04
C VAL A 105 -10.45 4.19 -15.24
N ALA A 106 -10.83 4.83 -14.14
CA ALA A 106 -11.47 6.14 -14.17
C ALA A 106 -10.65 7.14 -13.34
N VAL A 107 -10.42 8.33 -13.87
CA VAL A 107 -9.67 9.39 -13.19
C VAL A 107 -10.64 10.23 -12.38
N THR A 108 -10.60 10.11 -11.07
CA THR A 108 -11.49 10.88 -10.17
C THR A 108 -11.04 12.32 -10.02
N ARG A 109 -9.73 12.55 -9.91
CA ARG A 109 -9.14 13.90 -9.80
C ARG A 109 -7.68 13.89 -10.24
N ILE A 110 -7.20 15.07 -10.58
CA ILE A 110 -5.79 15.33 -10.87
C ILE A 110 -5.25 16.25 -9.77
N VAL A 111 -4.19 15.81 -9.10
CA VAL A 111 -3.51 16.62 -8.10
C VAL A 111 -2.29 17.24 -8.76
N PRO A 112 -2.27 18.58 -8.95
CA PRO A 112 -1.11 19.25 -9.53
C PRO A 112 0.11 19.15 -8.61
N GLU A 113 1.29 19.30 -9.19
CA GLU A 113 2.53 19.40 -8.44
C GLU A 113 2.46 20.60 -7.47
N GLY A 114 2.88 20.39 -6.23
CA GLY A 114 2.89 21.44 -5.21
C GLY A 114 2.55 20.91 -3.82
N TYR A 115 2.21 21.84 -2.93
CA TYR A 115 1.80 21.49 -1.57
C TYR A 115 0.37 20.96 -1.56
N ARG A 116 0.15 19.88 -0.83
CA ARG A 116 -1.20 19.33 -0.64
C ARG A 116 -2.06 20.30 0.16
N PRO A 117 -3.33 20.52 -0.22
CA PRO A 117 -4.26 21.30 0.58
C PRO A 117 -4.38 20.75 2.00
N LEU A 118 -4.51 21.64 2.98
CA LEU A 118 -4.61 21.25 4.40
C LEU A 118 -5.74 20.25 4.66
N SER A 119 -6.86 20.39 3.98
CA SER A 119 -8.01 19.47 4.09
C SER A 119 -7.68 18.01 3.75
N MET A 120 -6.65 17.78 2.94
CA MET A 120 -6.23 16.41 2.55
C MET A 120 -5.23 15.78 3.52
N VAL A 121 -4.54 16.59 4.30
CA VAL A 121 -3.45 16.13 5.20
C VAL A 121 -3.71 16.42 6.67
N GLN A 122 -4.84 17.05 6.98
CA GLN A 122 -5.17 17.52 8.32
C GLN A 122 -5.11 16.43 9.39
N ASP A 123 -5.68 15.26 9.10
CA ASP A 123 -5.71 14.15 10.07
C ASP A 123 -4.33 13.55 10.30
N GLN A 124 -3.55 13.44 9.23
CA GLN A 124 -2.16 12.99 9.34
C GLN A 124 -1.34 13.98 10.17
N LEU A 125 -1.37 15.26 9.81
CA LEU A 125 -0.64 16.31 10.52
C LEU A 125 -1.07 16.41 11.99
N ARG A 126 -2.37 16.27 12.26
CA ARG A 126 -2.88 16.26 13.65
C ARG A 126 -2.28 15.12 14.45
N SER A 127 -2.21 13.93 13.85
CA SER A 127 -1.63 12.75 14.50
C SER A 127 -0.15 12.92 14.77
N GLU A 128 0.60 13.48 13.83
CA GLU A 128 2.03 13.78 13.99
C GLU A 128 2.27 14.82 15.08
N ILE A 129 1.57 15.94 15.03
CA ILE A 129 1.69 17.01 16.04
C ILE A 129 1.31 16.50 17.45
N LEU A 130 0.27 15.67 17.56
CA LEU A 130 -0.11 15.07 18.83
C LEU A 130 0.96 14.13 19.38
N ARG A 131 1.59 13.34 18.49
CA ARG A 131 2.70 12.47 18.87
C ARG A 131 3.87 13.30 19.41
N ASP A 132 4.25 14.33 18.69
CA ASP A 132 5.39 15.18 19.06
C ASP A 132 5.12 15.93 20.39
N LYS A 133 3.93 16.51 20.57
CA LYS A 133 3.54 17.12 21.82
C LYS A 133 3.50 16.14 23.00
N LYS A 134 3.08 14.90 22.76
CA LYS A 134 3.15 13.85 23.80
C LYS A 134 4.59 13.51 24.17
N ALA A 135 5.47 13.42 23.17
CA ALA A 135 6.90 13.18 23.40
C ALA A 135 7.55 14.33 24.20
N GLU A 136 7.29 15.58 23.80
CA GLU A 136 7.75 16.78 24.53
C GLU A 136 7.28 16.77 25.99
N LYS A 137 6.00 16.47 26.21
CA LYS A 137 5.45 16.37 27.57
C LYS A 137 6.14 15.27 28.38
N ILE A 138 6.32 14.08 27.83
CA ILE A 138 6.98 12.96 28.49
C ILE A 138 8.43 13.35 28.84
N MET A 139 9.17 13.95 27.91
CA MET A 139 10.53 14.43 28.16
C MET A 139 10.58 15.50 29.27
N ALA A 140 9.63 16.44 29.29
CA ALA A 140 9.52 17.41 30.33
C ALA A 140 9.24 16.79 31.70
N ASP A 141 8.31 15.84 31.75
CA ASP A 141 7.97 15.11 32.99
C ASP A 141 9.17 14.30 33.50
N MET A 142 9.92 13.65 32.59
CA MET A 142 11.15 12.92 32.91
C MET A 142 12.24 13.84 33.48
N LYS A 143 12.44 15.01 32.86
CA LYS A 143 13.38 16.00 33.35
C LYS A 143 12.97 16.55 34.73
N ALA A 144 11.69 16.83 34.92
CA ALA A 144 11.16 17.31 36.19
C ALA A 144 11.28 16.30 37.33
N ALA A 145 11.18 15.01 37.02
CA ALA A 145 11.40 13.91 37.97
C ALA A 145 12.87 13.72 38.38
N GLY A 146 13.81 14.39 37.68
CA GLY A 146 15.24 14.31 38.01
C GLY A 146 15.84 12.91 37.84
N ALA A 147 15.21 12.02 37.07
CA ALA A 147 15.70 10.68 36.85
C ALA A 147 16.95 10.71 35.94
N THR A 148 18.02 10.06 36.40
CA THR A 148 19.32 10.00 35.72
C THR A 148 19.79 8.57 35.42
N SER A 149 19.06 7.58 35.94
CA SER A 149 19.37 6.17 35.72
C SER A 149 18.18 5.39 35.17
N PHE A 150 18.47 4.26 34.51
CA PHE A 150 17.43 3.37 33.97
C PHE A 150 16.45 2.88 35.04
N ASP A 151 16.94 2.54 36.22
CA ASP A 151 16.09 2.08 37.33
C ASP A 151 15.16 3.19 37.86
N GLN A 152 15.59 4.43 37.82
CA GLN A 152 14.74 5.56 38.17
C GLN A 152 13.65 5.77 37.11
N TYR A 153 13.98 5.70 35.82
CA TYR A 153 12.98 5.78 34.73
C TYR A 153 11.99 4.62 34.77
N LYS A 154 12.45 3.40 35.06
CA LYS A 154 11.60 2.23 35.19
C LYS A 154 10.52 2.36 36.25
N ASN A 155 10.79 3.10 37.32
CA ASN A 155 9.87 3.29 38.43
C ASN A 155 8.94 4.51 38.25
N MET A 156 9.04 5.22 37.14
CA MET A 156 8.11 6.31 36.83
C MET A 156 6.70 5.80 36.52
N ALA A 157 5.69 6.61 36.81
CA ALA A 157 4.30 6.28 36.55
C ALA A 157 4.11 6.01 35.03
N ASN A 158 3.44 4.89 34.72
CA ASN A 158 3.18 4.40 33.34
C ASN A 158 4.42 4.00 32.53
N ALA A 159 5.60 3.88 33.17
CA ALA A 159 6.77 3.33 32.49
C ALA A 159 6.67 1.80 32.42
N VAL A 160 6.97 1.26 31.26
CA VAL A 160 7.11 -0.19 31.03
C VAL A 160 8.56 -0.47 30.65
N SER A 161 9.23 -1.32 31.41
CA SER A 161 10.58 -1.77 31.08
C SER A 161 10.54 -3.18 30.51
N ASP A 162 11.24 -3.39 29.41
CA ASP A 162 11.39 -4.71 28.79
C ASP A 162 12.83 -4.90 28.33
N SER A 163 13.23 -6.14 28.08
CA SER A 163 14.55 -6.47 27.57
C SER A 163 14.47 -7.35 26.33
N VAL A 164 15.18 -6.97 25.29
CA VAL A 164 15.28 -7.75 24.07
C VAL A 164 16.64 -8.42 24.00
N LYS A 165 16.67 -9.76 24.03
CA LYS A 165 17.91 -10.55 24.09
C LYS A 165 18.66 -10.60 22.76
N HIS A 166 17.95 -10.54 21.63
CA HIS A 166 18.54 -10.60 20.30
C HIS A 166 17.96 -9.52 19.40
N VAL A 167 18.82 -8.61 18.95
CA VAL A 167 18.50 -7.58 17.95
C VAL A 167 19.46 -7.76 16.79
N THR A 168 18.94 -7.86 15.57
CA THR A 168 19.76 -7.90 14.36
C THR A 168 19.26 -6.85 13.37
N PHE A 169 20.14 -6.35 12.53
CA PHE A 169 19.77 -5.40 11.46
C PHE A 169 18.76 -5.98 10.46
N ALA A 170 18.75 -7.31 10.26
CA ALA A 170 17.82 -7.99 9.36
C ALA A 170 16.42 -8.19 9.97
N ALA A 171 16.31 -8.18 11.30
CA ALA A 171 15.07 -8.30 12.02
C ALA A 171 15.03 -7.18 13.07
N PRO A 172 14.74 -5.94 12.67
CA PRO A 172 14.56 -4.84 13.61
C PRO A 172 13.46 -5.22 14.58
N ALA A 173 13.83 -5.22 15.84
CA ALA A 173 13.13 -5.82 16.94
C ALA A 173 11.63 -5.58 16.97
N TYR A 174 10.94 -6.47 17.66
CA TYR A 174 9.55 -6.35 18.08
C TYR A 174 9.25 -5.06 18.89
N VAL A 175 10.26 -4.25 19.17
CA VAL A 175 10.15 -2.98 19.88
C VAL A 175 10.03 -1.84 18.87
N PRO A 176 8.88 -1.15 18.81
CA PRO A 176 8.66 -0.07 17.83
C PRO A 176 9.70 1.06 17.87
N ALA A 177 10.25 1.34 19.05
CA ALA A 177 11.27 2.37 19.25
C ALA A 177 12.60 2.05 18.53
N LEU A 178 12.91 0.77 18.30
CA LEU A 178 14.13 0.35 17.59
C LEU A 178 13.96 0.26 16.07
N ARG A 179 12.81 0.65 15.55
CA ARG A 179 12.56 0.76 14.10
C ARG A 179 12.98 2.11 13.52
N SER A 180 13.42 3.03 14.34
CA SER A 180 13.94 4.31 13.89
C SER A 180 15.31 4.11 13.24
N SER A 181 15.55 4.74 12.09
CA SER A 181 16.85 4.77 11.41
C SER A 181 17.89 5.61 12.16
N GLU A 182 17.52 6.21 13.29
CA GLU A 182 18.36 7.06 14.12
C GLU A 182 18.93 6.35 15.36
N VAL A 183 18.74 5.02 15.44
CA VAL A 183 19.30 4.18 16.53
C VAL A 183 20.43 3.32 15.97
#